data_d59b4f21f7b6423e3f1ff1e2ffefd5df
#
_entry.id   d59b4f21f7b6423e3f1ff1e2ffefd5df
#
_cell.length_a   1.000
_cell.length_b   1.000
_cell.length_c   1.000
_cell.angle_alpha   90.00
_cell.angle_beta   90.00
_cell.angle_gamma   90.00
#
_symmetry.space_group_name_H-M   'P 1'
#
loop_
_entity.id
_entity.type
_entity.pdbx_description
1 polymer ?
#
loop_
_entity_poly.entity_id
_entity_poly.type
_entity_poly.pdbx_seq_one_letter_code
_entity_poly.pdbx_strand_id
1 'polypeptide(L)'
;MLRWTKNFAVLLITALLSLPVWGAQTFVTIGTGGVTGVYYPTGGAICRLVNKNRKQHGIRCSTESTGGSVYNINTIRAGELDMGVAQSDWQYHSYRGTSKFKDQGAFKGLRAIFSVHPEPVTILARRDSGIRHIDDLKGKRLNIGNPGSGTRATWEVIEEALGWSRSDLKLAAELRSAETGQALCDNKIDAYFWLVGHPSGLTKETVSSCDAVIVEASGSRIANLVSDNSFYRWATIPGGMYSGNPNDVKTFGVGATFVTSTRTSAEVI
;
A
#
# COMPACT_ATOMS: atom_id res chain seq x y z
N MET A 1 -74.20 -9.18 -22.56
CA MET A 1 -73.23 -8.45 -21.72
C MET A 1 -72.03 -9.32 -21.17
N LEU A 2 -71.41 -10.11 -22.04
CA LEU A 2 -70.41 -11.06 -21.55
C LEU A 2 -69.06 -11.12 -22.39
N ARG A 3 -68.81 -10.09 -23.19
CA ARG A 3 -67.60 -10.06 -24.07
C ARG A 3 -66.56 -9.00 -23.72
N TRP A 4 -66.81 -8.12 -22.77
CA TRP A 4 -65.87 -7.05 -22.37
C TRP A 4 -64.96 -7.39 -21.20
N THR A 5 -65.28 -8.41 -20.41
CA THR A 5 -64.47 -8.77 -19.22
C THR A 5 -63.20 -9.58 -19.51
N LYS A 6 -63.12 -10.25 -20.69
CA LYS A 6 -61.95 -11.08 -21.05
C LYS A 6 -60.75 -10.25 -21.58
N ASN A 7 -61.01 -9.09 -22.17
CA ASN A 7 -59.93 -8.26 -22.74
C ASN A 7 -59.23 -7.38 -21.67
N PHE A 8 -59.90 -7.07 -20.54
CA PHE A 8 -59.29 -6.32 -19.46
C PHE A 8 -58.29 -7.14 -18.63
N ALA A 9 -58.49 -8.44 -18.49
CA ALA A 9 -57.60 -9.34 -17.75
C ALA A 9 -56.28 -9.59 -18.48
N VAL A 10 -56.28 -9.61 -19.82
CA VAL A 10 -55.06 -9.81 -20.64
C VAL A 10 -54.18 -8.55 -20.64
N LEU A 11 -54.76 -7.35 -20.60
CA LEU A 11 -54.03 -6.08 -20.55
C LEU A 11 -53.36 -5.84 -19.19
N LEU A 12 -53.93 -6.36 -18.09
CA LEU A 12 -53.32 -6.25 -16.75
C LEU A 12 -52.13 -7.21 -16.57
N ILE A 13 -52.10 -8.36 -17.21
CA ILE A 13 -51.01 -9.35 -17.12
C ILE A 13 -49.77 -8.89 -17.92
N THR A 14 -49.96 -8.18 -19.04
CA THR A 14 -48.81 -7.63 -19.83
C THR A 14 -48.19 -6.40 -19.20
N ALA A 15 -48.87 -5.64 -18.36
CA ALA A 15 -48.32 -4.48 -17.66
C ALA A 15 -47.44 -4.84 -16.44
N LEU A 16 -47.59 -6.07 -15.93
CA LEU A 16 -46.79 -6.55 -14.76
C LEU A 16 -45.40 -7.11 -15.13
N LEU A 17 -45.13 -7.30 -16.44
CA LEU A 17 -43.85 -7.86 -16.93
C LEU A 17 -42.78 -6.81 -17.28
N SER A 18 -43.04 -5.53 -17.12
CA SER A 18 -42.10 -4.43 -17.41
C SER A 18 -41.58 -3.72 -16.17
N LEU A 19 -41.39 -4.47 -15.05
CA LEU A 19 -40.61 -3.92 -13.95
C LEU A 19 -39.15 -3.79 -14.43
N PRO A 20 -38.54 -2.60 -14.35
CA PRO A 20 -37.14 -2.47 -14.65
C PRO A 20 -36.37 -3.39 -13.69
N VAL A 21 -35.72 -4.41 -14.23
CA VAL A 21 -34.74 -5.19 -13.50
C VAL A 21 -33.61 -4.20 -13.18
N TRP A 22 -33.65 -3.60 -12.02
CA TRP A 22 -32.50 -2.88 -11.50
C TRP A 22 -31.42 -3.94 -11.31
N GLY A 23 -30.44 -3.93 -12.22
CA GLY A 23 -29.30 -4.82 -12.10
C GLY A 23 -28.73 -4.72 -10.68
N ALA A 24 -28.46 -5.86 -10.07
CA ALA A 24 -27.89 -5.92 -8.72
C ALA A 24 -26.64 -5.06 -8.68
N GLN A 25 -26.61 -4.10 -7.77
CA GLN A 25 -25.44 -3.22 -7.58
C GLN A 25 -24.29 -4.02 -6.97
N THR A 26 -23.14 -4.05 -7.64
CA THR A 26 -21.92 -4.71 -7.14
C THR A 26 -21.09 -3.69 -6.36
N PHE A 27 -20.78 -4.01 -5.10
CA PHE A 27 -19.90 -3.20 -4.28
C PHE A 27 -18.47 -3.75 -4.37
N VAL A 28 -17.51 -2.87 -4.54
CA VAL A 28 -16.08 -3.20 -4.60
C VAL A 28 -15.35 -2.33 -3.60
N THR A 29 -14.60 -2.96 -2.70
CA THR A 29 -13.79 -2.27 -1.70
C THR A 29 -12.32 -2.45 -2.00
N ILE A 30 -11.58 -1.33 -2.06
CA ILE A 30 -10.13 -1.30 -2.28
C ILE A 30 -9.42 -1.03 -0.95
N GLY A 31 -8.67 -2.01 -0.45
CA GLY A 31 -7.77 -1.84 0.67
C GLY A 31 -6.54 -1.01 0.27
N THR A 32 -6.18 -0.04 1.09
CA THR A 32 -5.09 0.90 0.77
C THR A 32 -4.00 0.87 1.84
N GLY A 33 -3.78 1.95 2.54
CA GLY A 33 -2.85 2.13 3.66
C GLY A 33 -3.29 3.30 4.51
N GLY A 34 -2.41 3.86 5.30
CA GLY A 34 -2.70 5.06 6.06
C GLY A 34 -3.07 6.24 5.16
N VAL A 35 -3.96 7.11 5.61
CA VAL A 35 -4.51 8.24 4.82
C VAL A 35 -3.47 9.25 4.35
N THR A 36 -2.33 9.36 5.03
CA THR A 36 -1.19 10.21 4.66
C THR A 36 -0.24 9.53 3.65
N GLY A 37 -0.46 8.24 3.34
CA GLY A 37 0.30 7.47 2.35
C GLY A 37 -0.23 7.64 0.93
N VAL A 38 0.54 7.14 -0.05
CA VAL A 38 0.20 7.24 -1.48
C VAL A 38 -0.88 6.24 -1.90
N TYR A 39 -1.04 5.10 -1.22
CA TYR A 39 -2.07 4.11 -1.55
C TYR A 39 -3.49 4.65 -1.41
N TYR A 40 -3.76 5.44 -0.37
CA TYR A 40 -5.11 5.95 -0.13
C TYR A 40 -5.61 6.88 -1.25
N PRO A 41 -4.89 7.95 -1.65
CA PRO A 41 -5.29 8.76 -2.80
C PRO A 41 -5.31 7.99 -4.12
N THR A 42 -4.45 6.98 -4.29
CA THR A 42 -4.46 6.09 -5.47
C THR A 42 -5.75 5.28 -5.56
N GLY A 43 -6.12 4.58 -4.49
CA GLY A 43 -7.40 3.86 -4.42
C GLY A 43 -8.59 4.79 -4.65
N GLY A 44 -8.56 6.00 -4.04
CA GLY A 44 -9.56 7.03 -4.25
C GLY A 44 -9.66 7.49 -5.72
N ALA A 45 -8.55 7.60 -6.44
CA ALA A 45 -8.53 7.93 -7.86
C ALA A 45 -9.17 6.81 -8.70
N ILE A 46 -8.80 5.55 -8.43
CA ILE A 46 -9.39 4.38 -9.09
C ILE A 46 -10.91 4.36 -8.86
N CYS A 47 -11.36 4.48 -7.61
CA CYS A 47 -12.79 4.49 -7.30
C CYS A 47 -13.54 5.66 -7.93
N ARG A 48 -12.94 6.85 -8.06
CA ARG A 48 -13.56 7.96 -8.78
C ARG A 48 -13.78 7.63 -10.26
N LEU A 49 -12.80 6.98 -10.91
CA LEU A 49 -12.92 6.57 -12.31
C LEU A 49 -13.99 5.50 -12.49
N VAL A 50 -14.00 4.47 -11.67
CA VAL A 50 -15.02 3.42 -11.67
C VAL A 50 -16.42 4.02 -11.45
N ASN A 51 -16.59 4.81 -10.40
CA ASN A 51 -17.89 5.38 -10.02
C ASN A 51 -18.44 6.38 -11.05
N LYS A 52 -17.61 6.94 -11.94
CA LYS A 52 -18.05 7.83 -13.01
C LYS A 52 -19.07 7.15 -13.93
N ASN A 53 -18.89 5.88 -14.21
CA ASN A 53 -19.73 5.09 -15.11
C ASN A 53 -20.64 4.08 -14.36
N ARG A 54 -20.81 4.24 -13.04
CA ARG A 54 -21.56 3.29 -12.20
C ARG A 54 -23.00 3.00 -12.65
N LYS A 55 -23.62 3.97 -13.33
CA LYS A 55 -24.99 3.78 -13.87
C LYS A 55 -25.03 2.81 -15.06
N GLN A 56 -23.90 2.60 -15.74
CA GLN A 56 -23.79 1.71 -16.90
C GLN A 56 -23.46 0.28 -16.49
N HIS A 57 -22.49 0.09 -15.58
CA HIS A 57 -21.99 -1.24 -15.20
C HIS A 57 -22.45 -1.70 -13.81
N GLY A 58 -23.14 -0.87 -13.02
CA GLY A 58 -23.68 -1.24 -11.70
C GLY A 58 -22.62 -1.37 -10.58
N ILE A 59 -21.34 -1.12 -10.86
CA ILE A 59 -20.27 -1.25 -9.85
C ILE A 59 -20.14 0.04 -9.04
N ARG A 60 -20.11 -0.10 -7.72
CA ARG A 60 -19.85 0.96 -6.76
C ARG A 60 -18.57 0.68 -6.00
N CYS A 61 -17.56 1.52 -6.20
CA CYS A 61 -16.24 1.40 -5.60
C CYS A 61 -16.08 2.32 -4.39
N SER A 62 -15.47 1.79 -3.33
CA SER A 62 -15.05 2.53 -2.12
C SER A 62 -13.62 2.17 -1.73
N THR A 63 -12.93 3.08 -1.05
CA THR A 63 -11.59 2.84 -0.51
C THR A 63 -11.63 2.70 0.99
N GLU A 64 -10.82 1.80 1.50
CA GLU A 64 -10.61 1.59 2.92
C GLU A 64 -9.18 1.92 3.31
N SER A 65 -9.02 2.71 4.38
CA SER A 65 -7.72 2.93 5.03
C SER A 65 -7.38 1.72 5.88
N THR A 66 -6.25 1.08 5.60
CA THR A 66 -5.87 -0.20 6.20
C THR A 66 -4.47 -0.16 6.82
N GLY A 67 -4.03 -1.32 7.33
CA GLY A 67 -2.66 -1.51 7.81
C GLY A 67 -1.59 -1.52 6.70
N GLY A 68 -1.96 -1.65 5.43
CA GLY A 68 -1.04 -1.69 4.28
C GLY A 68 -0.89 -3.09 3.67
N SER A 69 0.22 -3.35 2.97
CA SER A 69 0.37 -4.45 2.02
C SER A 69 0.06 -5.84 2.56
N VAL A 70 0.63 -6.20 3.71
CA VAL A 70 0.43 -7.55 4.30
C VAL A 70 -1.01 -7.71 4.78
N TYR A 71 -1.56 -6.67 5.39
CA TYR A 71 -2.97 -6.63 5.80
C TYR A 71 -3.88 -6.81 4.59
N ASN A 72 -3.71 -6.02 3.54
CA ASN A 72 -4.55 -6.08 2.34
C ASN A 72 -4.54 -7.46 1.70
N ILE A 73 -3.36 -8.05 1.54
CA ILE A 73 -3.22 -9.40 0.97
C ILE A 73 -3.95 -10.44 1.82
N ASN A 74 -3.82 -10.38 3.15
CA ASN A 74 -4.49 -11.30 4.06
C ASN A 74 -6.02 -11.15 4.02
N THR A 75 -6.51 -9.91 3.97
CA THR A 75 -7.94 -9.60 3.93
C THR A 75 -8.56 -9.98 2.58
N ILE A 76 -7.80 -9.82 1.46
CA ILE A 76 -8.18 -10.37 0.15
C ILE A 76 -8.21 -11.90 0.18
N ARG A 77 -7.24 -12.54 0.83
CA ARG A 77 -7.22 -14.00 1.02
C ARG A 77 -8.44 -14.49 1.80
N ALA A 78 -8.84 -13.75 2.83
CA ALA A 78 -10.04 -14.05 3.62
C ALA A 78 -11.35 -13.82 2.84
N GLY A 79 -11.33 -13.00 1.78
CA GLY A 79 -12.51 -12.61 1.00
C GLY A 79 -13.27 -11.42 1.60
N GLU A 80 -12.63 -10.67 2.47
CA GLU A 80 -13.20 -9.48 3.15
C GLU A 80 -12.87 -8.18 2.41
N LEU A 81 -11.86 -8.21 1.51
CA LEU A 81 -11.55 -7.17 0.53
C LEU A 81 -11.57 -7.76 -0.88
N ASP A 82 -12.10 -7.01 -1.84
CA ASP A 82 -12.12 -7.40 -3.24
C ASP A 82 -10.76 -7.15 -3.91
N MET A 83 -10.18 -6.00 -3.63
CA MET A 83 -8.95 -5.51 -4.24
C MET A 83 -8.10 -4.76 -3.21
N GLY A 84 -6.85 -4.51 -3.56
CA GLY A 84 -5.98 -3.71 -2.69
C GLY A 84 -4.72 -3.24 -3.41
N VAL A 85 -4.01 -2.31 -2.76
CA VAL A 85 -2.66 -1.93 -3.18
C VAL A 85 -1.66 -2.64 -2.26
N ALA A 86 -0.65 -3.27 -2.86
CA ALA A 86 0.38 -3.99 -2.12
C ALA A 86 1.74 -3.87 -2.79
N GLN A 87 2.79 -3.91 -1.99
CA GLN A 87 4.18 -3.97 -2.46
C GLN A 87 4.42 -5.27 -3.24
N SER A 88 5.24 -5.21 -4.28
CA SER A 88 5.54 -6.35 -5.16
C SER A 88 6.29 -7.48 -4.46
N ASP A 89 7.13 -7.19 -3.46
CA ASP A 89 7.80 -8.19 -2.63
C ASP A 89 6.78 -9.02 -1.83
N TRP A 90 5.80 -8.36 -1.18
CA TRP A 90 4.77 -9.07 -0.39
C TRP A 90 3.78 -9.79 -1.27
N GLN A 91 3.48 -9.30 -2.47
CA GLN A 91 2.74 -10.04 -3.49
C GLN A 91 3.49 -11.34 -3.87
N TYR A 92 4.79 -11.24 -4.14
CA TYR A 92 5.63 -12.41 -4.45
C TYR A 92 5.63 -13.43 -3.31
N HIS A 93 5.93 -12.99 -2.08
CA HIS A 93 6.00 -13.86 -0.92
C HIS A 93 4.65 -14.51 -0.60
N SER A 94 3.55 -13.79 -0.72
CA SER A 94 2.21 -14.37 -0.52
C SER A 94 1.87 -15.42 -1.57
N TYR A 95 2.16 -15.15 -2.84
CA TYR A 95 1.92 -16.12 -3.92
C TYR A 95 2.74 -17.39 -3.77
N ARG A 96 3.95 -17.29 -3.20
CA ARG A 96 4.87 -18.41 -2.96
C ARG A 96 4.65 -19.10 -1.61
N GLY A 97 4.03 -18.45 -0.64
CA GLY A 97 3.92 -18.93 0.74
C GLY A 97 5.25 -18.89 1.46
N THR A 98 5.99 -17.81 1.31
CA THR A 98 7.32 -17.61 1.92
C THR A 98 7.33 -16.39 2.84
N SER A 99 8.40 -16.18 3.61
CA SER A 99 8.56 -15.08 4.55
C SER A 99 7.35 -14.97 5.49
N LYS A 100 6.70 -13.82 5.62
CA LYS A 100 5.54 -13.55 6.48
C LYS A 100 4.32 -14.45 6.20
N PHE A 101 4.27 -15.11 5.05
CA PHE A 101 3.16 -15.97 4.66
C PHE A 101 3.49 -17.47 4.79
N LYS A 102 4.64 -17.84 5.39
CA LYS A 102 5.07 -19.24 5.51
C LYS A 102 4.03 -20.12 6.21
N ASP A 103 3.53 -19.65 7.35
CA ASP A 103 2.57 -20.41 8.16
C ASP A 103 1.16 -20.48 7.53
N GLN A 104 0.83 -19.51 6.68
CA GLN A 104 -0.45 -19.46 5.97
C GLN A 104 -0.43 -20.23 4.65
N GLY A 105 0.77 -20.60 4.16
CA GLY A 105 0.98 -21.25 2.88
C GLY A 105 0.78 -20.31 1.67
N ALA A 106 0.98 -20.87 0.49
CA ALA A 106 0.90 -20.14 -0.78
C ALA A 106 -0.52 -19.66 -1.11
N PHE A 107 -0.66 -18.39 -1.51
CA PHE A 107 -1.91 -17.84 -2.01
C PHE A 107 -1.93 -17.83 -3.55
N LYS A 108 -2.14 -18.97 -4.17
CA LYS A 108 -2.14 -19.14 -5.64
C LYS A 108 -3.29 -18.42 -6.35
N GLY A 109 -4.33 -18.04 -5.60
CA GLY A 109 -5.44 -17.21 -6.10
C GLY A 109 -5.13 -15.72 -6.23
N LEU A 110 -4.03 -15.21 -5.67
CA LEU A 110 -3.66 -13.80 -5.78
C LEU A 110 -3.37 -13.42 -7.24
N ARG A 111 -3.84 -12.26 -7.66
CA ARG A 111 -3.63 -11.70 -9.01
C ARG A 111 -3.15 -10.26 -8.93
N ALA A 112 -2.16 -9.92 -9.74
CA ALA A 112 -1.80 -8.54 -10.04
C ALA A 112 -2.62 -8.07 -11.25
N ILE A 113 -3.21 -6.89 -11.17
CA ILE A 113 -3.95 -6.26 -12.27
C ILE A 113 -2.98 -5.37 -13.05
N PHE A 114 -2.31 -4.44 -12.34
CA PHE A 114 -1.28 -3.56 -12.92
C PHE A 114 -0.31 -3.05 -11.85
N SER A 115 0.84 -2.54 -12.32
CA SER A 115 1.79 -1.79 -11.50
C SER A 115 1.33 -0.34 -11.38
N VAL A 116 1.41 0.22 -10.18
CA VAL A 116 0.91 1.57 -9.87
C VAL A 116 2.05 2.60 -9.93
N HIS A 117 3.04 2.45 -9.07
CA HIS A 117 4.21 3.34 -8.98
C HIS A 117 5.39 2.64 -8.31
N PRO A 118 6.64 3.14 -8.51
CA PRO A 118 7.78 2.69 -7.71
C PRO A 118 7.66 3.17 -6.26
N GLU A 119 8.21 2.39 -5.34
CA GLU A 119 8.27 2.68 -3.90
C GLU A 119 9.71 2.55 -3.40
N PRO A 120 10.52 3.59 -3.53
CA PRO A 120 11.84 3.62 -2.94
C PRO A 120 11.80 3.50 -1.41
N VAL A 121 12.75 2.77 -0.85
CA VAL A 121 13.07 2.86 0.58
C VAL A 121 13.42 4.31 0.88
N THR A 122 12.70 4.89 1.80
CA THR A 122 12.84 6.27 2.24
C THR A 122 13.12 6.27 3.73
N ILE A 123 14.31 6.68 4.12
CA ILE A 123 14.68 6.90 5.51
C ILE A 123 14.76 8.39 5.70
N LEU A 124 13.96 8.93 6.61
CA LEU A 124 14.02 10.33 6.98
C LEU A 124 14.50 10.45 8.41
N ALA A 125 15.54 11.24 8.63
CA ALA A 125 16.16 11.42 9.94
C ALA A 125 16.24 12.91 10.31
N ARG A 126 16.14 13.23 11.60
CA ARG A 126 16.48 14.58 12.05
C ARG A 126 17.93 14.88 11.73
N ARG A 127 18.19 16.10 11.23
CA ARG A 127 19.56 16.50 10.85
C ARG A 127 20.55 16.45 12.02
N ASP A 128 20.09 16.79 13.22
CA ASP A 128 20.89 16.78 14.45
C ASP A 128 21.20 15.35 14.97
N SER A 129 20.51 14.32 14.49
CA SER A 129 20.78 12.93 14.85
C SER A 129 22.11 12.38 14.33
N GLY A 130 22.71 13.07 13.33
CA GLY A 130 23.94 12.66 12.66
C GLY A 130 23.78 11.50 11.69
N ILE A 131 22.57 10.95 11.52
CA ILE A 131 22.30 9.82 10.61
C ILE A 131 22.39 10.30 9.16
N ARG A 132 23.24 9.64 8.34
CA ARG A 132 23.44 9.94 6.92
C ARG A 132 23.38 8.70 6.03
N HIS A 133 23.57 7.54 6.62
CA HIS A 133 23.57 6.25 5.97
C HIS A 133 22.73 5.25 6.76
N ILE A 134 22.21 4.20 6.10
CA ILE A 134 21.38 3.18 6.75
C ILE A 134 22.11 2.50 7.92
N ASP A 135 23.43 2.33 7.85
CA ASP A 135 24.22 1.73 8.93
C ASP A 135 24.25 2.60 10.20
N ASP A 136 24.03 3.92 10.08
CA ASP A 136 23.98 4.85 11.22
C ASP A 136 22.72 4.67 12.08
N LEU A 137 21.76 3.88 11.61
CA LEU A 137 20.53 3.59 12.36
C LEU A 137 20.77 2.67 13.56
N LYS A 138 21.88 1.96 13.60
CA LYS A 138 22.22 1.10 14.75
C LYS A 138 22.30 1.92 16.03
N GLY A 139 21.63 1.48 17.09
CA GLY A 139 21.54 2.19 18.37
C GLY A 139 20.63 3.42 18.38
N LYS A 140 19.90 3.69 17.30
CA LYS A 140 18.98 4.85 17.20
C LYS A 140 17.53 4.46 17.51
N ARG A 141 16.70 5.48 17.74
CA ARG A 141 15.24 5.34 17.88
C ARG A 141 14.62 5.43 16.46
N LEU A 142 14.21 4.29 15.93
CA LEU A 142 13.69 4.19 14.58
C LEU A 142 12.20 3.80 14.59
N ASN A 143 11.36 4.53 13.85
CA ASN A 143 10.06 4.00 13.49
C ASN A 143 10.21 3.06 12.30
N ILE A 144 9.84 1.80 12.49
CA ILE A 144 9.97 0.72 11.51
C ILE A 144 8.65 0.40 10.79
N GLY A 145 7.59 1.16 11.10
CA GLY A 145 6.25 0.97 10.55
C GLY A 145 5.34 0.11 11.41
N ASN A 146 4.04 0.26 11.21
CA ASN A 146 3.01 -0.44 11.99
C ASN A 146 2.91 -1.94 11.61
N PRO A 147 2.45 -2.79 12.53
CA PRO A 147 2.14 -4.18 12.23
C PRO A 147 1.16 -4.32 11.05
N GLY A 148 1.39 -5.31 10.18
CA GLY A 148 0.60 -5.53 8.97
C GLY A 148 0.97 -4.64 7.77
N SER A 149 1.85 -3.64 7.95
CA SER A 149 2.36 -2.84 6.82
C SER A 149 3.45 -3.59 6.05
N GLY A 150 3.54 -3.30 4.75
CA GLY A 150 4.66 -3.75 3.94
C GLY A 150 5.98 -3.12 4.40
N THR A 151 5.94 -1.85 4.83
CA THR A 151 7.08 -1.13 5.43
C THR A 151 7.71 -1.91 6.57
N ARG A 152 6.91 -2.32 7.57
CA ARG A 152 7.39 -3.10 8.71
C ARG A 152 7.99 -4.43 8.28
N ALA A 153 7.31 -5.12 7.40
CA ALA A 153 7.76 -6.42 6.94
C ALA A 153 9.07 -6.32 6.12
N THR A 154 9.22 -5.30 5.26
CA THR A 154 10.47 -5.06 4.52
C THR A 154 11.61 -4.61 5.44
N TRP A 155 11.32 -3.82 6.50
CA TRP A 155 12.35 -3.50 7.50
C TRP A 155 12.94 -4.77 8.12
N GLU A 156 12.13 -5.75 8.47
CA GLU A 156 12.61 -7.00 9.06
C GLU A 156 13.52 -7.79 8.10
N VAL A 157 13.25 -7.75 6.80
CA VAL A 157 14.14 -8.33 5.77
C VAL A 157 15.47 -7.57 5.70
N ILE A 158 15.43 -6.24 5.80
CA ILE A 158 16.66 -5.40 5.82
C ILE A 158 17.44 -5.63 7.10
N GLU A 159 16.77 -5.70 8.24
CA GLU A 159 17.37 -5.99 9.56
C GLU A 159 18.17 -7.31 9.51
N GLU A 160 17.58 -8.36 8.92
CA GLU A 160 18.25 -9.63 8.68
C GLU A 160 19.45 -9.49 7.71
N ALA A 161 19.29 -8.80 6.59
CA ALA A 161 20.35 -8.57 5.62
C ALA A 161 21.52 -7.77 6.19
N LEU A 162 21.25 -6.84 7.12
CA LEU A 162 22.27 -6.08 7.85
C LEU A 162 22.94 -6.91 8.97
N GLY A 163 22.44 -8.13 9.26
CA GLY A 163 22.89 -8.95 10.37
C GLY A 163 22.51 -8.34 11.73
N TRP A 164 21.41 -7.60 11.78
CA TRP A 164 20.91 -6.96 12.99
C TRP A 164 19.73 -7.74 13.56
N SER A 165 19.49 -7.47 14.82
CA SER A 165 18.28 -7.86 15.54
C SER A 165 17.54 -6.63 16.02
N ARG A 166 16.32 -6.79 16.50
CA ARG A 166 15.51 -5.70 17.04
C ARG A 166 16.21 -4.98 18.21
N SER A 167 17.02 -5.69 19.00
CA SER A 167 17.78 -5.14 20.12
C SER A 167 18.97 -4.26 19.70
N ASP A 168 19.35 -4.25 18.42
CA ASP A 168 20.35 -3.34 17.88
C ASP A 168 19.83 -1.91 17.70
N LEU A 169 18.51 -1.71 17.79
CA LEU A 169 17.88 -0.38 17.86
C LEU A 169 17.66 0.03 19.33
N LYS A 170 17.90 1.30 19.66
CA LYS A 170 17.55 1.84 20.97
C LYS A 170 16.05 1.82 21.22
N LEU A 171 15.27 2.05 20.16
CA LEU A 171 13.81 1.94 20.13
C LEU A 171 13.38 1.55 18.73
N ALA A 172 12.60 0.50 18.61
CA ALA A 172 11.85 0.17 17.40
C ALA A 172 10.40 0.59 17.60
N ALA A 173 10.06 1.81 17.16
CA ALA A 173 8.69 2.29 17.21
C ALA A 173 7.85 1.69 16.06
N GLU A 174 6.57 1.50 16.29
CA GLU A 174 5.64 0.87 15.35
C GLU A 174 4.46 1.79 15.01
N LEU A 175 4.76 3.07 14.82
CA LEU A 175 3.79 4.12 14.57
C LEU A 175 3.16 3.99 13.19
N ARG A 176 1.91 4.36 13.07
CA ARG A 176 1.25 4.54 11.78
C ARG A 176 1.78 5.80 11.08
N SER A 177 1.64 5.85 9.75
CA SER A 177 2.17 6.96 8.95
C SER A 177 1.68 8.34 9.42
N ALA A 178 0.43 8.46 9.86
CA ALA A 178 -0.13 9.73 10.33
C ALA A 178 0.55 10.30 11.59
N GLU A 179 1.20 9.44 12.39
CA GLU A 179 1.84 9.82 13.67
C GLU A 179 3.35 10.05 13.52
N THR A 180 3.92 9.51 12.43
CA THR A 180 5.37 9.35 12.26
C THR A 180 6.08 10.70 12.10
N GLY A 181 5.56 11.61 11.27
CA GLY A 181 6.17 12.92 11.03
C GLY A 181 6.26 13.75 12.31
N GLN A 182 5.15 13.81 13.05
CA GLN A 182 5.11 14.53 14.33
C GLN A 182 6.06 13.91 15.37
N ALA A 183 6.12 12.58 15.46
CA ALA A 183 7.03 11.90 16.39
C ALA A 183 8.51 12.20 16.10
N LEU A 184 8.87 12.36 14.80
CA LEU A 184 10.22 12.78 14.40
C LEU A 184 10.50 14.21 14.84
N CYS A 185 9.59 15.13 14.53
CA CYS A 185 9.76 16.56 14.87
C CYS A 185 9.74 16.81 16.37
N ASP A 186 8.98 16.04 17.16
CA ASP A 186 8.94 16.07 18.62
C ASP A 186 10.15 15.39 19.28
N ASN A 187 11.13 14.92 18.52
CA ASN A 187 12.28 14.20 19.05
C ASN A 187 11.93 12.91 19.84
N LYS A 188 10.82 12.26 19.51
CA LYS A 188 10.44 10.95 20.09
C LYS A 188 11.16 9.81 19.39
N ILE A 189 11.47 9.99 18.10
CA ILE A 189 12.28 9.10 17.27
C ILE A 189 13.41 9.90 16.60
N ASP A 190 14.49 9.23 16.20
CA ASP A 190 15.64 9.85 15.52
C ASP A 190 15.48 9.78 14.00
N ALA A 191 14.79 8.72 13.53
CA ALA A 191 14.51 8.49 12.13
C ALA A 191 13.23 7.66 11.96
N TYR A 192 12.69 7.67 10.73
CA TYR A 192 11.70 6.68 10.32
C TYR A 192 12.09 6.03 9.00
N PHE A 193 11.75 4.75 8.90
CA PHE A 193 11.86 3.92 7.72
C PHE A 193 10.48 3.78 7.07
N TRP A 194 10.44 3.86 5.74
CA TRP A 194 9.18 3.83 5.03
C TRP A 194 9.39 3.48 3.55
N LEU A 195 8.51 2.68 2.96
CA LEU A 195 8.44 2.49 1.51
C LEU A 195 7.26 3.27 0.96
N VAL A 196 7.52 4.17 0.03
CA VAL A 196 6.49 5.08 -0.47
C VAL A 196 6.81 5.61 -1.86
N GLY A 197 5.78 5.87 -2.65
CA GLY A 197 5.91 6.61 -3.90
C GLY A 197 6.26 8.08 -3.66
N HIS A 198 7.07 8.64 -4.53
CA HIS A 198 7.44 10.05 -4.51
C HIS A 198 6.75 10.84 -5.65
N PRO A 199 6.38 12.13 -5.39
CA PRO A 199 6.49 12.86 -4.13
C PRO A 199 5.49 12.35 -3.07
N SER A 200 5.96 12.25 -1.82
CA SER A 200 5.17 11.83 -0.66
C SER A 200 4.70 13.03 0.16
N GLY A 201 3.40 13.07 0.47
CA GLY A 201 2.82 14.11 1.32
C GLY A 201 3.43 14.15 2.71
N LEU A 202 3.56 13.00 3.38
CA LEU A 202 4.16 12.89 4.70
C LEU A 202 5.62 13.37 4.70
N THR A 203 6.43 12.95 3.72
CA THR A 203 7.83 13.38 3.62
C THR A 203 7.93 14.89 3.45
N LYS A 204 7.08 15.47 2.57
CA LYS A 204 7.03 16.91 2.34
C LYS A 204 6.63 17.67 3.61
N GLU A 205 5.59 17.21 4.30
CA GLU A 205 5.12 17.79 5.56
C GLU A 205 6.20 17.75 6.63
N THR A 206 6.86 16.59 6.81
CA THR A 206 7.90 16.42 7.83
C THR A 206 9.08 17.37 7.61
N VAL A 207 9.63 17.44 6.37
CA VAL A 207 10.78 18.36 6.10
C VAL A 207 10.40 19.83 6.14
N SER A 208 9.11 20.15 6.04
CA SER A 208 8.62 21.52 6.20
C SER A 208 8.36 21.89 7.67
N SER A 209 8.12 20.89 8.52
CA SER A 209 7.81 21.06 9.95
C SER A 209 9.03 21.04 10.83
N CYS A 210 10.08 20.32 10.44
CA CYS A 210 11.35 20.25 11.19
C CYS A 210 12.54 19.96 10.27
N ASP A 211 13.74 20.23 10.76
CA ASP A 211 14.99 20.03 10.00
C ASP A 211 15.31 18.54 9.87
N ALA A 212 14.91 17.96 8.72
CA ALA A 212 15.06 16.54 8.43
C ALA A 212 15.75 16.29 7.09
N VAL A 213 16.48 15.18 7.01
CA VAL A 213 17.24 14.78 5.83
C VAL A 213 16.83 13.38 5.38
N ILE A 214 16.84 13.16 4.07
CA ILE A 214 16.69 11.84 3.47
C ILE A 214 18.05 11.13 3.55
N VAL A 215 18.03 9.88 4.01
CA VAL A 215 19.21 9.09 4.33
C VAL A 215 19.46 8.06 3.25
N GLU A 216 20.72 7.88 2.87
CA GLU A 216 21.12 6.89 1.89
C GLU A 216 20.91 5.46 2.40
N ALA A 217 20.33 4.60 1.54
CA ALA A 217 20.14 3.18 1.78
C ALA A 217 20.89 2.36 0.73
N SER A 218 22.21 2.20 0.93
CA SER A 218 23.11 1.48 0.02
C SER A 218 24.15 0.64 0.81
N GLY A 219 25.23 0.23 0.17
CA GLY A 219 26.28 -0.57 0.75
C GLY A 219 26.25 -2.04 0.31
N SER A 220 27.30 -2.81 0.64
CA SER A 220 27.47 -4.18 0.14
C SER A 220 26.34 -5.12 0.55
N ARG A 221 25.89 -5.04 1.79
CA ARG A 221 24.80 -5.87 2.32
C ARG A 221 23.48 -5.58 1.62
N ILE A 222 23.20 -4.31 1.37
CA ILE A 222 22.04 -3.90 0.59
C ILE A 222 22.18 -4.31 -0.89
N ALA A 223 23.39 -4.22 -1.45
CA ALA A 223 23.65 -4.66 -2.82
C ALA A 223 23.38 -6.16 -3.00
N ASN A 224 23.78 -7.00 -2.05
CA ASN A 224 23.47 -8.42 -2.06
C ASN A 224 21.96 -8.65 -1.95
N LEU A 225 21.29 -7.96 -1.03
CA LEU A 225 19.83 -8.06 -0.89
C LEU A 225 19.10 -7.72 -2.21
N VAL A 226 19.53 -6.68 -2.91
CA VAL A 226 18.95 -6.25 -4.19
C VAL A 226 19.26 -7.26 -5.31
N SER A 227 20.49 -7.81 -5.36
CA SER A 227 20.87 -8.78 -6.40
C SER A 227 20.16 -10.12 -6.24
N ASP A 228 19.96 -10.54 -5.00
CA ASP A 228 19.39 -11.86 -4.70
C ASP A 228 17.85 -11.92 -4.82
N ASN A 229 17.20 -10.75 -4.91
CA ASN A 229 15.74 -10.65 -4.91
C ASN A 229 15.22 -9.87 -6.12
N SER A 230 14.59 -10.58 -7.05
CA SER A 230 14.12 -10.01 -8.32
C SER A 230 13.04 -8.92 -8.20
N PHE A 231 12.43 -8.76 -7.07
CA PHE A 231 11.43 -7.71 -6.79
C PHE A 231 12.04 -6.41 -6.26
N TYR A 232 13.32 -6.40 -5.84
CA TYR A 232 14.03 -5.17 -5.50
C TYR A 232 14.73 -4.56 -6.71
N ARG A 233 14.82 -3.24 -6.74
CA ARG A 233 15.51 -2.45 -7.77
C ARG A 233 16.23 -1.28 -7.12
N TRP A 234 17.42 -0.95 -7.63
CA TRP A 234 18.06 0.32 -7.30
C TRP A 234 17.19 1.48 -7.73
N ALA A 235 17.17 2.52 -6.92
CA ALA A 235 16.42 3.73 -7.14
C ALA A 235 17.21 4.95 -6.66
N THR A 236 16.79 6.13 -7.10
CA THR A 236 17.29 7.43 -6.63
C THR A 236 16.11 8.29 -6.25
N ILE A 237 16.15 8.89 -5.08
CA ILE A 237 15.24 9.97 -4.71
C ILE A 237 15.88 11.27 -5.19
N PRO A 238 15.29 12.00 -6.16
CA PRO A 238 15.91 13.17 -6.75
C PRO A 238 16.13 14.29 -5.73
N GLY A 239 17.31 14.91 -5.82
CA GLY A 239 17.62 16.13 -5.08
C GLY A 239 16.70 17.27 -5.46
N GLY A 240 16.44 18.15 -4.49
CA GLY A 240 15.55 19.31 -4.68
C GLY A 240 14.05 18.98 -4.65
N MET A 241 13.66 17.68 -4.62
CA MET A 241 12.25 17.29 -4.49
C MET A 241 11.64 17.71 -3.15
N TYR A 242 12.45 17.76 -2.11
CA TYR A 242 12.06 18.11 -0.75
C TYR A 242 12.94 19.21 -0.19
N SER A 243 12.35 20.16 0.53
CA SER A 243 13.06 21.27 1.16
C SER A 243 14.21 20.76 2.04
N GLY A 244 15.36 21.43 2.01
CA GLY A 244 16.54 21.06 2.78
C GLY A 244 17.29 19.80 2.28
N ASN A 245 16.87 19.20 1.16
CA ASN A 245 17.44 17.98 0.57
C ASN A 245 17.86 18.21 -0.89
N PRO A 246 18.97 18.96 -1.14
CA PRO A 246 19.35 19.39 -2.49
C PRO A 246 19.99 18.29 -3.36
N ASN A 247 20.50 17.21 -2.75
CA ASN A 247 21.26 16.18 -3.44
C ASN A 247 20.42 14.94 -3.73
N ASP A 248 20.75 14.24 -4.81
CA ASP A 248 20.22 12.91 -5.09
C ASP A 248 20.60 11.93 -3.97
N VAL A 249 19.66 11.08 -3.58
CA VAL A 249 19.87 10.06 -2.55
C VAL A 249 19.73 8.69 -3.18
N LYS A 250 20.82 7.91 -3.12
CA LYS A 250 20.83 6.52 -3.59
C LYS A 250 20.08 5.63 -2.63
N THR A 251 19.20 4.80 -3.16
CA THR A 251 18.39 3.85 -2.40
C THR A 251 17.99 2.67 -3.30
N PHE A 252 17.14 1.82 -2.80
CA PHE A 252 16.49 0.75 -3.55
C PHE A 252 15.00 0.71 -3.21
N GLY A 253 14.24 -0.11 -3.90
CA GLY A 253 12.83 -0.19 -3.59
C GLY A 253 12.11 -1.31 -4.33
N VAL A 254 10.80 -1.28 -4.23
CA VAL A 254 9.84 -2.22 -4.82
C VAL A 254 8.87 -1.48 -5.74
N GLY A 255 7.92 -2.19 -6.31
CA GLY A 255 6.77 -1.58 -6.98
C GLY A 255 5.53 -1.68 -6.10
N ALA A 256 4.65 -0.67 -6.15
CA ALA A 256 3.26 -0.82 -5.74
C ALA A 256 2.48 -1.51 -6.85
N THR A 257 1.68 -2.50 -6.49
CA THR A 257 0.83 -3.25 -7.43
C THR A 257 -0.62 -3.17 -6.98
N PHE A 258 -1.53 -3.04 -7.94
CA PHE A 258 -2.95 -3.20 -7.70
C PHE A 258 -3.30 -4.67 -7.82
N VAL A 259 -3.80 -5.26 -6.75
CA VAL A 259 -3.98 -6.71 -6.61
C VAL A 259 -5.43 -7.08 -6.27
N THR A 260 -5.80 -8.28 -6.67
CA THR A 260 -7.08 -8.90 -6.37
C THR A 260 -6.90 -10.42 -6.24
N SER A 261 -7.97 -11.17 -6.21
CA SER A 261 -7.92 -12.64 -6.24
C SER A 261 -8.81 -13.23 -7.34
N THR A 262 -8.63 -14.52 -7.61
CA THR A 262 -9.48 -15.30 -8.51
C THR A 262 -10.95 -15.40 -8.08
N ARG A 263 -11.31 -14.88 -6.90
CA ARG A 263 -12.70 -14.78 -6.45
C ARG A 263 -13.43 -13.57 -7.04
N THR A 264 -12.69 -12.53 -7.42
CA THR A 264 -13.26 -11.37 -8.09
C THR A 264 -13.56 -11.74 -9.53
N SER A 265 -14.80 -11.55 -9.97
CA SER A 265 -15.20 -11.90 -11.33
C SER A 265 -14.47 -11.04 -12.37
N ALA A 266 -14.28 -11.59 -13.57
CA ALA A 266 -13.64 -10.88 -14.68
C ALA A 266 -14.43 -9.63 -15.11
N GLU A 267 -15.75 -9.62 -14.88
CA GLU A 267 -16.64 -8.47 -15.19
C GLU A 267 -16.39 -7.28 -14.25
N VAL A 268 -15.82 -7.52 -13.08
CA VAL A 268 -15.46 -6.48 -12.10
C VAL A 268 -14.05 -5.92 -12.37
N ILE A 269 -13.17 -6.72 -12.99
CA ILE A 269 -11.77 -6.35 -13.31
C ILE A 269 -11.71 -5.60 -14.63
#